data_faecdf6ac3a52b23661f91a4da6d156c
#
_entry.id   faecdf6ac3a52b23661f91a4da6d156c
#
_cell.length_a   1.000
_cell.length_b   1.000
_cell.length_c   1.000
_cell.angle_alpha   90.00
_cell.angle_beta   90.00
_cell.angle_gamma   90.00
#
_symmetry.space_group_name_H-M   'P 1'
#
loop_
_entity.id
_entity.type
_entity.pdbx_description
1 polymer ?
#
loop_
_entity_poly.entity_id
_entity_poly.type
_entity_poly.pdbx_seq_one_letter_code
_entity_poly.pdbx_strand_id
1 'polypeptide(L)'
;MIRFLLILATALLLAGCRPDDSFDPLLSTSTAELSARADSLLRSGKFSDADSAMLCNGVVISRYDEGAYSRSEVRDIIRSMITQGYLFMNHYTDYGGAFNMFSLAERAIDRYPENSDLRGYVYTNMGALTQLGDLLNNPALSGHGSRYLDRAFDFCLEDSLWRVGSVVMFNLSELHFENGDPQRFLPYGSRWFAAKPPSDAMTLSVGHIVRGIDAYCRRDWPVALREFSSMRDAGDVDSVTAVGIQCKGAYYEAMTYETMGDRERASAILDSLCDRVGAIDYPQASIWLHKLLGHFYNRRGMTSRAEHHELAYYRAIASINASKDVHSMDIMRVRLGIRELHDKNAIVVRHDRVWRTVLIAGAVIALLLSLFLAYALLMSRRSNRRIMSLYKRNREILAEMKRREAEETAAAEAAIAETPRAEKYGGSGMDDATADILVHRIRRVFADPQYYLSSDFSLRQLAQLVGSNTAYVSQTINTTTGRSFKELLGVKRVAEACRLLTEGNADMTVETVANAVGIKSRTAFAAVFKQITGLTPTEFRNAARKAGQESDGRDL
;
A
#
# COMPACT_ATOMS: atom_id res chain seq x y z
N MET A 1 24.21 0.54 20.99
CA MET A 1 23.90 1.43 19.85
C MET A 1 22.78 0.86 18.98
N ILE A 2 22.83 -0.39 18.46
CA ILE A 2 21.75 -0.98 17.61
C ILE A 2 20.40 -1.11 18.34
N ARG A 3 20.38 -1.51 19.62
CA ARG A 3 19.17 -1.55 20.45
C ARG A 3 18.57 -0.17 20.69
N PHE A 4 19.38 0.86 20.82
CA PHE A 4 18.91 2.24 21.02
C PHE A 4 18.33 2.82 19.73
N LEU A 5 18.91 2.53 18.58
CA LEU A 5 18.36 2.92 17.27
C LEU A 5 17.04 2.19 16.93
N LEU A 6 16.90 0.93 17.32
CA LEU A 6 15.64 0.18 17.18
C LEU A 6 14.54 0.74 18.10
N ILE A 7 14.87 1.10 19.33
CA ILE A 7 13.94 1.71 20.29
C ILE A 7 13.54 3.13 19.82
N LEU A 8 14.47 3.90 19.28
CA LEU A 8 14.18 5.23 18.72
C LEU A 8 13.31 5.14 17.47
N ALA A 9 13.55 4.16 16.58
CA ALA A 9 12.74 3.92 15.40
C ALA A 9 11.33 3.44 15.76
N THR A 10 11.18 2.56 16.77
CA THR A 10 9.85 2.15 17.28
C THR A 10 9.15 3.28 18.03
N ALA A 11 9.85 4.12 18.77
CA ALA A 11 9.28 5.29 19.44
C ALA A 11 8.83 6.35 18.44
N LEU A 12 9.58 6.59 17.36
CA LEU A 12 9.19 7.47 16.25
C LEU A 12 7.99 6.92 15.46
N LEU A 13 7.92 5.61 15.26
CA LEU A 13 6.76 4.92 14.66
C LEU A 13 5.51 5.05 15.52
N LEU A 14 5.64 4.98 16.84
CA LEU A 14 4.51 5.12 17.79
C LEU A 14 4.13 6.60 18.02
N ALA A 15 5.06 7.53 17.96
CA ALA A 15 4.80 8.96 18.11
C ALA A 15 4.12 9.59 16.88
N GLY A 16 4.30 8.99 15.67
CA GLY A 16 3.63 9.42 14.44
C GLY A 16 2.17 8.99 14.33
N CYS A 17 1.66 8.16 15.25
CA CYS A 17 0.29 7.63 15.27
C CYS A 17 -0.63 8.30 16.29
N ARG A 18 -0.44 9.56 16.63
CA ARG A 18 -1.50 10.30 17.32
C ARG A 18 -2.47 10.82 16.27
N PRO A 19 -3.75 10.37 16.26
CA PRO A 19 -4.77 11.04 15.47
C PRO A 19 -4.87 12.48 16.01
N ASP A 20 -4.80 13.42 15.09
CA ASP A 20 -5.04 14.83 15.38
C ASP A 20 -6.49 14.94 15.88
N ASP A 21 -6.76 15.53 17.05
CA ASP A 21 -8.08 15.68 17.66
C ASP A 21 -9.06 16.55 16.83
N SER A 22 -8.64 16.98 15.64
CA SER A 22 -9.43 17.72 14.66
C SER A 22 -10.18 16.84 13.64
N PHE A 23 -10.13 15.50 13.77
CA PHE A 23 -10.80 14.58 12.85
C PHE A 23 -12.31 14.60 13.04
N ASP A 24 -13.06 14.85 11.93
CA ASP A 24 -14.50 14.62 11.91
C ASP A 24 -14.77 13.13 12.20
N PRO A 25 -15.61 12.79 13.20
CA PRO A 25 -15.92 11.41 13.56
C PRO A 25 -16.38 10.55 12.39
N LEU A 26 -17.06 11.15 11.38
CA LEU A 26 -17.51 10.45 10.18
C LEU A 26 -16.35 9.94 9.32
N LEU A 27 -15.23 10.66 9.27
CA LEU A 27 -14.08 10.24 8.47
C LEU A 27 -13.34 9.06 9.08
N SER A 28 -13.37 8.92 10.41
CA SER A 28 -12.76 7.80 11.14
C SER A 28 -13.64 6.56 11.24
N THR A 29 -14.94 6.68 10.95
CA THR A 29 -15.90 5.58 11.00
C THR A 29 -15.70 4.63 9.81
N SER A 30 -15.86 3.32 10.01
CA SER A 30 -15.70 2.32 8.96
C SER A 30 -16.76 2.44 7.85
N THR A 31 -16.43 1.97 6.64
CA THR A 31 -17.35 1.95 5.49
C THR A 31 -18.63 1.18 5.81
N ALA A 32 -18.50 0.00 6.42
CA ALA A 32 -19.64 -0.84 6.78
C ALA A 32 -20.56 -0.15 7.82
N GLU A 33 -19.98 0.52 8.81
CA GLU A 33 -20.74 1.22 9.85
C GLU A 33 -21.47 2.45 9.29
N LEU A 34 -20.82 3.23 8.41
CA LEU A 34 -21.46 4.37 7.74
C LEU A 34 -22.61 3.92 6.83
N SER A 35 -22.40 2.85 6.04
CA SER A 35 -23.44 2.28 5.19
C SER A 35 -24.64 1.78 6.00
N ALA A 36 -24.39 1.04 7.08
CA ALA A 36 -25.45 0.57 7.98
C ALA A 36 -26.20 1.72 8.67
N ARG A 37 -25.50 2.78 9.04
CA ARG A 37 -26.08 3.98 9.64
C ARG A 37 -26.99 4.71 8.64
N ALA A 38 -26.54 4.86 7.40
CA ALA A 38 -27.35 5.46 6.33
C ALA A 38 -28.65 4.66 6.09
N ASP A 39 -28.55 3.33 6.01
CA ASP A 39 -29.71 2.44 5.86
C ASP A 39 -30.69 2.54 7.05
N SER A 40 -30.16 2.70 8.28
CA SER A 40 -30.99 2.87 9.48
C SER A 40 -31.73 4.21 9.47
N LEU A 41 -31.05 5.28 9.08
CA LEU A 41 -31.64 6.63 8.97
C LEU A 41 -32.77 6.66 7.94
N LEU A 42 -32.58 5.99 6.80
CA LEU A 42 -33.62 5.88 5.78
C LEU A 42 -34.86 5.12 6.26
N ARG A 43 -34.66 4.03 7.04
CA ARG A 43 -35.77 3.25 7.59
C ARG A 43 -36.59 4.03 8.64
N SER A 44 -36.04 5.09 9.22
CA SER A 44 -36.79 5.96 10.15
C SER A 44 -37.96 6.70 9.47
N GLY A 45 -37.88 6.89 8.16
CA GLY A 45 -38.87 7.62 7.37
C GLY A 45 -38.94 9.12 7.64
N LYS A 46 -38.05 9.66 8.50
CA LYS A 46 -38.00 11.09 8.82
C LYS A 46 -37.22 11.85 7.75
N PHE A 47 -37.80 12.92 7.26
CA PHE A 47 -37.14 13.78 6.27
C PHE A 47 -35.82 14.37 6.79
N SER A 48 -35.75 14.73 8.08
CA SER A 48 -34.54 15.26 8.73
C SER A 48 -33.36 14.27 8.73
N ASP A 49 -33.65 12.97 8.63
CA ASP A 49 -32.62 11.94 8.66
C ASP A 49 -32.01 11.69 7.27
N ALA A 50 -32.68 12.19 6.20
CA ALA A 50 -32.20 12.06 4.82
C ALA A 50 -30.86 12.78 4.60
N ASP A 51 -30.69 13.99 5.15
CA ASP A 51 -29.42 14.74 5.07
C ASP A 51 -28.27 13.99 5.74
N SER A 52 -28.53 13.41 6.91
CA SER A 52 -27.54 12.62 7.65
C SER A 52 -27.18 11.32 6.90
N ALA A 53 -28.17 10.66 6.29
CA ALA A 53 -27.95 9.48 5.46
C ALA A 53 -27.12 9.83 4.21
N MET A 54 -27.42 10.99 3.60
CA MET A 54 -26.69 11.52 2.44
C MET A 54 -25.23 11.80 2.77
N LEU A 55 -24.93 12.39 3.93
CA LEU A 55 -23.56 12.62 4.40
C LEU A 55 -22.81 11.30 4.62
N CYS A 56 -23.42 10.33 5.31
CA CYS A 56 -22.80 9.02 5.51
C CYS A 56 -22.46 8.34 4.18
N ASN A 57 -23.42 8.28 3.24
CA ASN A 57 -23.19 7.72 1.92
C ASN A 57 -22.13 8.51 1.12
N GLY A 58 -22.13 9.84 1.22
CA GLY A 58 -21.14 10.69 0.58
C GLY A 58 -19.71 10.40 1.00
N VAL A 59 -19.46 10.17 2.30
CA VAL A 59 -18.16 9.76 2.81
C VAL A 59 -17.77 8.37 2.29
N VAL A 60 -18.69 7.42 2.26
CA VAL A 60 -18.43 6.08 1.72
C VAL A 60 -18.07 6.14 0.22
N ILE A 61 -18.82 6.91 -0.56
CA ILE A 61 -18.60 7.06 -2.00
C ILE A 61 -17.28 7.79 -2.28
N SER A 62 -16.91 8.80 -1.47
CA SER A 62 -15.64 9.50 -1.64
C SER A 62 -14.43 8.57 -1.54
N ARG A 63 -14.50 7.55 -0.68
CA ARG A 63 -13.44 6.53 -0.56
C ARG A 63 -13.26 5.73 -1.85
N TYR A 64 -14.35 5.49 -2.59
CA TYR A 64 -14.28 4.83 -3.89
C TYR A 64 -13.57 5.69 -4.93
N ASP A 65 -13.90 6.96 -5.00
CA ASP A 65 -13.31 7.92 -5.94
C ASP A 65 -11.80 8.11 -5.67
N GLU A 66 -11.39 8.08 -4.41
CA GLU A 66 -9.99 8.20 -3.98
C GLU A 66 -9.20 6.90 -4.09
N GLY A 67 -9.86 5.77 -4.32
CA GLY A 67 -9.24 4.44 -4.26
C GLY A 67 -8.82 4.02 -2.85
N ALA A 68 -9.41 4.63 -1.82
CA ALA A 68 -9.11 4.41 -0.41
C ALA A 68 -10.05 3.35 0.20
N TYR A 69 -10.15 2.17 -0.42
CA TYR A 69 -11.02 1.09 0.01
C TYR A 69 -10.38 -0.29 -0.23
N SER A 70 -10.80 -1.27 0.56
CA SER A 70 -10.50 -2.68 0.36
C SER A 70 -11.54 -3.35 -0.53
N ARG A 71 -11.21 -4.51 -1.11
CA ARG A 71 -12.17 -5.27 -1.92
C ARG A 71 -13.40 -5.73 -1.11
N SER A 72 -13.26 -5.98 0.18
CA SER A 72 -14.37 -6.34 1.06
C SER A 72 -15.37 -5.20 1.30
N GLU A 73 -14.97 -3.95 1.12
CA GLU A 73 -15.82 -2.77 1.32
C GLU A 73 -16.63 -2.40 0.05
N VAL A 74 -16.28 -2.97 -1.11
CA VAL A 74 -16.90 -2.60 -2.39
C VAL A 74 -18.42 -2.80 -2.37
N ARG A 75 -18.91 -3.87 -1.72
CA ARG A 75 -20.35 -4.12 -1.60
C ARG A 75 -21.09 -2.99 -0.88
N ASP A 76 -20.56 -2.52 0.23
CA ASP A 76 -21.17 -1.44 1.00
C ASP A 76 -21.09 -0.11 0.25
N ILE A 77 -20.02 0.10 -0.50
CA ILE A 77 -19.87 1.27 -1.38
C ILE A 77 -20.94 1.27 -2.48
N ILE A 78 -21.17 0.13 -3.16
CA ILE A 78 -22.21 0.02 -4.19
C ILE A 78 -23.59 0.23 -3.58
N ARG A 79 -23.86 -0.33 -2.41
CA ARG A 79 -25.13 -0.09 -1.69
C ARG A 79 -25.31 1.40 -1.37
N SER A 80 -24.26 2.06 -0.90
CA SER A 80 -24.30 3.51 -0.63
C SER A 80 -24.56 4.33 -1.90
N MET A 81 -24.03 3.95 -3.07
CA MET A 81 -24.34 4.59 -4.34
C MET A 81 -25.83 4.41 -4.71
N ILE A 82 -26.38 3.21 -4.55
CA ILE A 82 -27.78 2.91 -4.82
C ILE A 82 -28.68 3.74 -3.89
N THR A 83 -28.36 3.74 -2.59
CA THR A 83 -29.09 4.48 -1.55
C THR A 83 -29.03 6.00 -1.81
N GLN A 84 -27.87 6.51 -2.20
CA GLN A 84 -27.68 7.92 -2.57
C GLN A 84 -28.53 8.30 -3.79
N GLY A 85 -28.56 7.45 -4.82
CA GLY A 85 -29.41 7.64 -5.99
C GLY A 85 -30.89 7.64 -5.62
N TYR A 86 -31.32 6.75 -4.73
CA TYR A 86 -32.68 6.73 -4.20
C TYR A 86 -33.06 8.02 -3.46
N LEU A 87 -32.15 8.54 -2.61
CA LEU A 87 -32.33 9.82 -1.92
C LEU A 87 -32.46 10.98 -2.91
N PHE A 88 -31.59 11.06 -3.91
CA PHE A 88 -31.69 12.07 -4.96
C PHE A 88 -33.04 12.02 -5.67
N MET A 89 -33.55 10.83 -6.01
CA MET A 89 -34.78 10.65 -6.72
C MET A 89 -36.01 11.03 -5.86
N ASN A 90 -36.08 10.54 -4.62
CA ASN A 90 -37.30 10.58 -3.82
C ASN A 90 -37.37 11.72 -2.80
N HIS A 91 -36.24 12.18 -2.29
CA HIS A 91 -36.18 13.26 -1.28
C HIS A 91 -35.82 14.61 -1.89
N TYR A 92 -34.86 14.61 -2.82
CA TYR A 92 -34.29 15.85 -3.34
C TYR A 92 -34.79 16.19 -4.77
N THR A 93 -35.53 15.30 -5.41
CA THR A 93 -35.98 15.48 -6.81
C THR A 93 -34.86 15.80 -7.81
N ASP A 94 -33.62 15.40 -7.46
CA ASP A 94 -32.44 15.52 -8.33
C ASP A 94 -32.30 14.27 -9.21
N TYR A 95 -33.10 14.21 -10.25
CA TYR A 95 -33.14 13.05 -11.14
C TYR A 95 -31.83 12.83 -11.91
N GLY A 96 -31.10 13.91 -12.22
CA GLY A 96 -29.78 13.83 -12.83
C GLY A 96 -28.75 13.24 -11.89
N GLY A 97 -28.73 13.68 -10.63
CA GLY A 97 -27.91 13.10 -9.57
C GLY A 97 -28.25 11.63 -9.33
N ALA A 98 -29.54 11.28 -9.31
CA ALA A 98 -30.00 9.90 -9.16
C ALA A 98 -29.46 9.00 -10.29
N PHE A 99 -29.65 9.42 -11.55
CA PHE A 99 -29.16 8.66 -12.71
C PHE A 99 -27.65 8.47 -12.67
N ASN A 100 -26.90 9.50 -12.30
CA ASN A 100 -25.44 9.43 -12.17
C ASN A 100 -25.01 8.41 -11.11
N MET A 101 -25.68 8.37 -9.95
CA MET A 101 -25.37 7.41 -8.88
C MET A 101 -25.67 5.98 -9.30
N PHE A 102 -26.83 5.73 -9.92
CA PHE A 102 -27.15 4.39 -10.42
C PHE A 102 -26.18 3.94 -11.52
N SER A 103 -25.78 4.83 -12.43
CA SER A 103 -24.79 4.54 -13.45
C SER A 103 -23.39 4.28 -12.85
N LEU A 104 -23.04 4.96 -11.76
CA LEU A 104 -21.78 4.70 -11.04
C LEU A 104 -21.82 3.33 -10.37
N ALA A 105 -22.95 2.99 -9.73
CA ALA A 105 -23.16 1.67 -9.12
C ALA A 105 -23.07 0.54 -10.18
N GLU A 106 -23.70 0.72 -11.35
CA GLU A 106 -23.60 -0.24 -12.46
C GLU A 106 -22.16 -0.48 -12.88
N ARG A 107 -21.40 0.60 -13.13
CA ARG A 107 -19.96 0.48 -13.49
C ARG A 107 -19.13 -0.16 -12.37
N ALA A 108 -19.45 0.10 -11.11
CA ALA A 108 -18.78 -0.52 -9.99
C ALA A 108 -19.07 -2.04 -9.94
N ILE A 109 -20.31 -2.46 -10.22
CA ILE A 109 -20.67 -3.88 -10.32
C ILE A 109 -19.95 -4.54 -11.51
N ASP A 110 -19.83 -3.88 -12.65
CA ASP A 110 -19.10 -4.40 -13.80
C ASP A 110 -17.61 -4.63 -13.49
N ARG A 111 -17.02 -3.75 -12.70
CA ARG A 111 -15.64 -3.88 -12.24
C ARG A 111 -15.45 -4.96 -11.16
N TYR A 112 -16.50 -5.23 -10.37
CA TYR A 112 -16.51 -6.17 -9.26
C TYR A 112 -17.69 -7.13 -9.35
N PRO A 113 -17.64 -8.13 -10.27
CA PRO A 113 -18.77 -9.00 -10.62
C PRO A 113 -19.32 -9.85 -9.47
N GLU A 114 -18.56 -10.03 -8.40
CA GLU A 114 -19.02 -10.70 -7.17
C GLU A 114 -20.21 -9.99 -6.49
N ASN A 115 -20.52 -8.76 -6.91
CA ASN A 115 -21.66 -7.97 -6.42
C ASN A 115 -22.82 -7.92 -7.44
N SER A 116 -22.87 -8.84 -8.40
CA SER A 116 -23.89 -8.86 -9.46
C SER A 116 -25.32 -8.95 -8.94
N ASP A 117 -25.54 -9.53 -7.78
CA ASP A 117 -26.83 -9.58 -7.08
C ASP A 117 -27.41 -8.20 -6.73
N LEU A 118 -26.60 -7.13 -6.76
CA LEU A 118 -27.06 -5.76 -6.59
C LEU A 118 -27.63 -5.13 -7.89
N ARG A 119 -27.46 -5.79 -9.05
CA ARG A 119 -27.97 -5.28 -10.34
C ARG A 119 -29.48 -5.11 -10.34
N GLY A 120 -30.20 -6.03 -9.73
CA GLY A 120 -31.66 -5.94 -9.61
C GLY A 120 -32.11 -4.62 -8.99
N TYR A 121 -31.43 -4.15 -7.93
CA TYR A 121 -31.71 -2.86 -7.29
C TYR A 121 -31.39 -1.67 -8.20
N VAL A 122 -30.24 -1.69 -8.88
CA VAL A 122 -29.84 -0.60 -9.80
C VAL A 122 -30.84 -0.43 -10.93
N TYR A 123 -31.18 -1.51 -11.62
CA TYR A 123 -32.08 -1.44 -12.78
C TYR A 123 -33.53 -1.17 -12.39
N THR A 124 -33.98 -1.62 -11.21
CA THR A 124 -35.31 -1.25 -10.68
C THR A 124 -35.43 0.26 -10.48
N ASN A 125 -34.42 0.87 -9.86
CA ASN A 125 -34.41 2.31 -9.64
C ASN A 125 -34.25 3.11 -10.95
N MET A 126 -33.41 2.63 -11.88
CA MET A 126 -33.32 3.25 -13.23
C MET A 126 -34.66 3.17 -13.99
N GLY A 127 -35.35 2.02 -13.88
CA GLY A 127 -36.67 1.87 -14.47
C GLY A 127 -37.71 2.80 -13.87
N ALA A 128 -37.76 2.89 -12.54
CA ALA A 128 -38.63 3.81 -11.82
C ALA A 128 -38.35 5.28 -12.17
N LEU A 129 -37.07 5.64 -12.27
CA LEU A 129 -36.63 6.99 -12.65
C LEU A 129 -37.08 7.37 -14.06
N THR A 130 -37.02 6.44 -15.02
CA THR A 130 -37.48 6.68 -16.40
C THR A 130 -38.98 6.78 -16.48
N GLN A 131 -39.74 5.97 -15.76
CA GLN A 131 -41.20 6.12 -15.66
C GLN A 131 -41.60 7.47 -15.05
N LEU A 132 -40.87 7.91 -14.02
CA LEU A 132 -41.08 9.24 -13.45
C LEU A 132 -40.75 10.33 -14.46
N GLY A 133 -39.73 10.15 -15.30
CA GLY A 133 -39.45 11.04 -16.44
C GLY A 133 -40.59 11.13 -17.42
N ASP A 134 -41.22 10.00 -17.78
CA ASP A 134 -42.42 9.95 -18.63
C ASP A 134 -43.61 10.62 -17.95
N LEU A 135 -43.79 10.39 -16.65
CA LEU A 135 -44.86 11.02 -15.87
C LEU A 135 -44.71 12.56 -15.82
N LEU A 136 -43.50 13.06 -15.71
CA LEU A 136 -43.17 14.48 -15.62
C LEU A 136 -42.98 15.15 -17.00
N ASN A 137 -43.17 14.41 -18.10
CA ASN A 137 -42.87 14.85 -19.46
C ASN A 137 -41.44 15.37 -19.63
N ASN A 138 -40.48 14.69 -19.00
CA ASN A 138 -39.07 15.02 -19.08
C ASN A 138 -38.37 14.18 -20.17
N PRO A 139 -38.10 14.74 -21.38
CA PRO A 139 -37.56 13.97 -22.49
C PRO A 139 -36.13 13.44 -22.24
N ALA A 140 -35.38 14.01 -21.28
CA ALA A 140 -34.05 13.53 -20.94
C ALA A 140 -34.06 12.20 -20.18
N LEU A 141 -35.19 11.86 -19.56
CA LEU A 141 -35.35 10.62 -18.77
C LEU A 141 -36.29 9.61 -19.44
N SER A 142 -37.13 10.07 -20.42
CA SER A 142 -38.12 9.22 -21.06
C SER A 142 -37.56 8.26 -22.11
N GLY A 143 -38.34 7.21 -22.45
CA GLY A 143 -38.07 6.33 -23.60
C GLY A 143 -37.19 5.11 -23.35
N HIS A 144 -36.64 4.93 -22.16
CA HIS A 144 -35.79 3.76 -21.82
C HIS A 144 -36.37 2.88 -20.71
N GLY A 145 -37.54 3.22 -20.16
CA GLY A 145 -38.12 2.57 -18.98
C GLY A 145 -38.31 1.06 -19.12
N SER A 146 -38.87 0.61 -20.25
CA SER A 146 -39.09 -0.81 -20.50
C SER A 146 -37.78 -1.61 -20.44
N ARG A 147 -36.72 -1.11 -21.07
CA ARG A 147 -35.42 -1.83 -21.13
C ARG A 147 -34.78 -2.01 -19.76
N TYR A 148 -34.89 -1.03 -18.87
CA TYR A 148 -34.38 -1.14 -17.52
C TYR A 148 -35.24 -2.07 -16.67
N LEU A 149 -36.57 -2.01 -16.80
CA LEU A 149 -37.50 -2.89 -16.08
C LEU A 149 -37.37 -4.34 -16.55
N ASP A 150 -37.17 -4.61 -17.85
CA ASP A 150 -36.91 -5.94 -18.39
C ASP A 150 -35.67 -6.57 -17.73
N ARG A 151 -34.56 -5.81 -17.70
CA ARG A 151 -33.32 -6.26 -17.07
C ARG A 151 -33.49 -6.42 -15.55
N ALA A 152 -34.18 -5.48 -14.89
CA ALA A 152 -34.45 -5.58 -13.47
C ALA A 152 -35.23 -6.86 -13.14
N PHE A 153 -36.25 -7.18 -13.96
CA PHE A 153 -37.04 -8.39 -13.79
C PHE A 153 -36.18 -9.67 -13.92
N ASP A 154 -35.34 -9.73 -14.95
CA ASP A 154 -34.44 -10.87 -15.16
C ASP A 154 -33.52 -11.07 -13.94
N PHE A 155 -32.82 -10.04 -13.50
CA PHE A 155 -31.94 -10.12 -12.32
C PHE A 155 -32.69 -10.44 -11.02
N CYS A 156 -33.91 -9.89 -10.83
CA CYS A 156 -34.70 -10.20 -9.64
C CYS A 156 -35.13 -11.68 -9.59
N LEU A 157 -35.41 -12.30 -10.74
CA LEU A 157 -35.71 -13.72 -10.79
C LEU A 157 -34.46 -14.59 -10.59
N GLU A 158 -33.35 -14.24 -11.24
CA GLU A 158 -32.07 -14.96 -11.12
C GLU A 158 -31.57 -15.00 -9.68
N ASP A 159 -31.62 -13.85 -8.99
CA ASP A 159 -31.08 -13.70 -7.63
C ASP A 159 -32.15 -13.89 -6.53
N SER A 160 -33.38 -14.28 -6.89
CA SER A 160 -34.54 -14.47 -5.98
C SER A 160 -34.84 -13.22 -5.11
N LEU A 161 -34.71 -12.03 -5.70
CA LEU A 161 -34.96 -10.75 -5.04
C LEU A 161 -36.48 -10.42 -5.04
N TRP A 162 -37.28 -11.22 -4.36
CA TRP A 162 -38.75 -11.20 -4.45
C TRP A 162 -39.38 -9.85 -4.12
N ARG A 163 -38.91 -9.17 -3.09
CA ARG A 163 -39.45 -7.86 -2.71
C ARG A 163 -39.18 -6.80 -3.79
N VAL A 164 -37.94 -6.79 -4.32
CA VAL A 164 -37.56 -5.89 -5.42
C VAL A 164 -38.29 -6.25 -6.70
N GLY A 165 -38.36 -7.54 -7.02
CA GLY A 165 -39.10 -8.08 -8.15
C GLY A 165 -40.60 -7.73 -8.10
N SER A 166 -41.20 -7.67 -6.90
CA SER A 166 -42.58 -7.19 -6.75
C SER A 166 -42.72 -5.73 -7.18
N VAL A 167 -41.78 -4.86 -6.79
CA VAL A 167 -41.78 -3.46 -7.25
C VAL A 167 -41.64 -3.39 -8.77
N VAL A 168 -40.77 -4.21 -9.36
CA VAL A 168 -40.62 -4.30 -10.83
C VAL A 168 -41.94 -4.73 -11.49
N MET A 169 -42.63 -5.71 -10.93
CA MET A 169 -43.92 -6.20 -11.45
C MET A 169 -45.01 -5.13 -11.37
N PHE A 170 -45.05 -4.32 -10.30
CA PHE A 170 -45.92 -3.17 -10.22
C PHE A 170 -45.63 -2.13 -11.32
N ASN A 171 -44.37 -1.83 -11.57
CA ASN A 171 -43.95 -0.88 -12.60
C ASN A 171 -44.22 -1.43 -14.01
N LEU A 172 -44.02 -2.72 -14.26
CA LEU A 172 -44.33 -3.36 -15.53
C LEU A 172 -45.85 -3.39 -15.78
N SER A 173 -46.70 -3.59 -14.75
CA SER A 173 -48.13 -3.51 -14.90
C SER A 173 -48.60 -2.11 -15.28
N GLU A 174 -47.99 -1.07 -14.69
CA GLU A 174 -48.20 0.33 -15.07
C GLU A 174 -47.77 0.57 -16.51
N LEU A 175 -46.58 0.16 -16.88
CA LEU A 175 -46.04 0.35 -18.22
C LEU A 175 -46.91 -0.28 -19.33
N HIS A 176 -47.46 -1.48 -19.07
CA HIS A 176 -48.18 -2.22 -20.12
C HIS A 176 -49.72 -2.12 -20.00
N PHE A 177 -50.27 -2.35 -18.82
CA PHE A 177 -51.71 -2.40 -18.64
C PHE A 177 -52.33 -0.99 -18.67
N GLU A 178 -51.73 -0.03 -17.98
CA GLU A 178 -52.24 1.35 -17.95
C GLU A 178 -52.09 2.06 -19.30
N ASN A 179 -51.08 1.71 -20.09
CA ASN A 179 -50.89 2.23 -21.45
C ASN A 179 -51.75 1.51 -22.53
N GLY A 180 -52.61 0.57 -22.11
CA GLY A 180 -53.59 -0.05 -23.00
C GLY A 180 -53.08 -1.28 -23.77
N ASP A 181 -51.94 -1.86 -23.38
CA ASP A 181 -51.39 -3.06 -23.98
C ASP A 181 -51.17 -4.19 -22.92
N PRO A 182 -52.27 -4.65 -22.28
CA PRO A 182 -52.19 -5.63 -21.17
C PRO A 182 -51.57 -6.96 -21.58
N GLN A 183 -51.62 -7.32 -22.85
CA GLN A 183 -51.09 -8.59 -23.33
C GLN A 183 -49.57 -8.68 -23.20
N ARG A 184 -48.87 -7.55 -23.28
CA ARG A 184 -47.43 -7.50 -23.08
C ARG A 184 -46.99 -7.80 -21.64
N PHE A 185 -47.89 -7.64 -20.68
CA PHE A 185 -47.60 -7.98 -19.28
C PHE A 185 -47.64 -9.48 -18.97
N LEU A 186 -48.46 -10.26 -19.72
CA LEU A 186 -48.69 -11.67 -19.42
C LEU A 186 -47.43 -12.56 -19.42
N PRO A 187 -46.44 -12.36 -20.31
CA PRO A 187 -45.19 -13.13 -20.25
C PRO A 187 -44.42 -12.97 -18.91
N TYR A 188 -44.41 -11.76 -18.34
CA TYR A 188 -43.76 -11.50 -17.04
C TYR A 188 -44.53 -12.23 -15.93
N GLY A 189 -45.86 -12.18 -15.95
CA GLY A 189 -46.69 -12.93 -14.99
C GLY A 189 -46.46 -14.43 -15.04
N SER A 190 -46.35 -15.01 -16.24
CA SER A 190 -46.05 -16.43 -16.43
C SER A 190 -44.68 -16.81 -15.86
N ARG A 191 -43.67 -16.02 -16.13
CA ARG A 191 -42.31 -16.24 -15.58
C ARG A 191 -42.25 -16.05 -14.07
N TRP A 192 -42.99 -15.05 -13.53
CA TRP A 192 -43.10 -14.82 -12.08
C TRP A 192 -43.62 -16.06 -11.35
N PHE A 193 -44.76 -16.62 -11.81
CA PHE A 193 -45.32 -17.82 -11.18
C PHE A 193 -44.43 -19.07 -11.36
N ALA A 194 -43.78 -19.21 -12.50
CA ALA A 194 -42.84 -20.31 -12.76
C ALA A 194 -41.65 -20.30 -11.78
N ALA A 195 -41.25 -19.12 -11.33
CA ALA A 195 -40.15 -18.95 -10.39
C ALA A 195 -40.57 -19.21 -8.92
N LYS A 196 -41.88 -19.44 -8.63
CA LYS A 196 -42.43 -19.81 -7.31
C LYS A 196 -42.07 -18.82 -6.20
N PRO A 197 -42.49 -17.54 -6.29
CA PRO A 197 -42.23 -16.55 -5.26
C PRO A 197 -42.84 -17.00 -3.90
N PRO A 198 -42.28 -16.50 -2.77
CA PRO A 198 -42.86 -16.74 -1.44
C PRO A 198 -44.27 -16.14 -1.33
N SER A 199 -45.03 -16.56 -0.32
CA SER A 199 -46.41 -16.07 -0.09
C SER A 199 -46.42 -14.95 0.95
N ASP A 200 -45.67 -13.88 0.74
CA ASP A 200 -45.77 -12.64 1.54
C ASP A 200 -46.77 -11.63 0.91
N ALA A 201 -47.10 -10.57 1.64
CA ALA A 201 -48.09 -9.59 1.21
C ALA A 201 -47.77 -8.93 -0.14
N MET A 202 -46.49 -8.63 -0.42
CA MET A 202 -46.06 -8.02 -1.68
C MET A 202 -46.23 -8.97 -2.86
N THR A 203 -45.73 -10.20 -2.71
CA THR A 203 -45.79 -11.23 -3.76
C THR A 203 -47.23 -11.72 -4.02
N LEU A 204 -48.07 -11.76 -2.97
CA LEU A 204 -49.51 -12.04 -3.12
C LEU A 204 -50.23 -10.95 -3.91
N SER A 205 -49.91 -9.68 -3.65
CA SER A 205 -50.48 -8.54 -4.40
C SER A 205 -50.07 -8.60 -5.89
N VAL A 206 -48.81 -8.97 -6.19
CA VAL A 206 -48.37 -9.23 -7.58
C VAL A 206 -49.18 -10.39 -8.18
N GLY A 207 -49.40 -11.45 -7.42
CA GLY A 207 -50.26 -12.57 -7.84
C GLY A 207 -51.68 -12.12 -8.24
N HIS A 208 -52.29 -11.22 -7.47
CA HIS A 208 -53.59 -10.62 -7.81
C HIS A 208 -53.53 -9.79 -9.09
N ILE A 209 -52.49 -8.96 -9.27
CA ILE A 209 -52.30 -8.21 -10.53
C ILE A 209 -52.22 -9.15 -11.73
N VAL A 210 -51.35 -10.17 -11.64
CA VAL A 210 -51.14 -11.08 -12.77
C VAL A 210 -52.42 -11.82 -13.15
N ARG A 211 -53.12 -12.40 -12.16
CA ARG A 211 -54.41 -13.11 -12.41
C ARG A 211 -55.49 -12.15 -12.89
N GLY A 212 -55.56 -10.95 -12.33
CA GLY A 212 -56.50 -9.94 -12.71
C GLY A 212 -56.31 -9.48 -14.16
N ILE A 213 -55.09 -9.19 -14.57
CA ILE A 213 -54.80 -8.78 -15.96
C ILE A 213 -55.01 -9.95 -16.93
N ASP A 214 -54.65 -11.18 -16.59
CA ASP A 214 -54.93 -12.36 -17.42
C ASP A 214 -56.44 -12.54 -17.62
N ALA A 215 -57.24 -12.47 -16.56
CA ALA A 215 -58.69 -12.55 -16.61
C ALA A 215 -59.29 -11.38 -17.43
N TYR A 216 -58.76 -10.18 -17.26
CA TYR A 216 -59.15 -9.01 -18.08
C TYR A 216 -58.91 -9.25 -19.58
N CYS A 217 -57.77 -9.78 -19.96
CA CYS A 217 -57.44 -10.11 -21.35
C CYS A 217 -58.38 -11.18 -21.94
N ARG A 218 -58.85 -12.12 -21.10
CA ARG A 218 -59.83 -13.16 -21.50
C ARG A 218 -61.27 -12.70 -21.41
N ARG A 219 -61.54 -11.47 -20.95
CA ARG A 219 -62.88 -10.90 -20.67
C ARG A 219 -63.63 -11.68 -19.57
N ASP A 220 -62.92 -12.33 -18.68
CA ASP A 220 -63.49 -12.92 -17.46
C ASP A 220 -63.60 -11.86 -16.37
N TRP A 221 -64.61 -10.99 -16.55
CA TRP A 221 -64.80 -9.81 -15.70
C TRP A 221 -65.03 -10.14 -14.22
N PRO A 222 -65.83 -11.17 -13.85
CA PRO A 222 -65.99 -11.53 -12.44
C PRO A 222 -64.68 -11.89 -11.76
N VAL A 223 -63.79 -12.62 -12.44
CA VAL A 223 -62.47 -12.98 -11.91
C VAL A 223 -61.57 -11.74 -11.88
N ALA A 224 -61.52 -10.93 -12.94
CA ALA A 224 -60.72 -9.71 -12.98
C ALA A 224 -61.07 -8.76 -11.82
N LEU A 225 -62.38 -8.47 -11.65
CA LEU A 225 -62.85 -7.59 -10.57
C LEU A 225 -62.52 -8.14 -9.18
N ARG A 226 -62.70 -9.45 -8.95
CA ARG A 226 -62.33 -10.08 -7.67
C ARG A 226 -60.83 -9.95 -7.37
N GLU A 227 -59.99 -10.24 -8.34
CA GLU A 227 -58.55 -10.16 -8.14
C GLU A 227 -58.09 -8.72 -7.89
N PHE A 228 -58.58 -7.73 -8.66
CA PHE A 228 -58.24 -6.32 -8.44
C PHE A 228 -58.80 -5.76 -7.12
N SER A 229 -59.99 -6.16 -6.71
CA SER A 229 -60.55 -5.74 -5.42
C SER A 229 -59.80 -6.33 -4.25
N SER A 230 -59.23 -7.55 -4.39
CA SER A 230 -58.39 -8.19 -3.37
C SER A 230 -57.11 -7.44 -3.08
N MET A 231 -56.65 -6.59 -3.99
CA MET A 231 -55.48 -5.73 -3.76
C MET A 231 -55.73 -4.63 -2.72
N ARG A 232 -57.00 -4.35 -2.39
CA ARG A 232 -57.36 -3.36 -1.37
C ARG A 232 -57.02 -3.82 0.04
N ASP A 233 -56.87 -5.14 0.25
CA ASP A 233 -56.56 -5.77 1.53
C ASP A 233 -55.06 -6.15 1.64
N ALA A 234 -54.22 -5.28 1.12
CA ALA A 234 -52.76 -5.51 1.01
C ALA A 234 -52.06 -5.52 2.40
N GLY A 235 -52.44 -6.39 3.26
CA GLY A 235 -51.80 -6.85 4.48
C GLY A 235 -50.70 -6.00 5.12
N ASP A 236 -49.70 -6.66 5.69
CA ASP A 236 -48.65 -6.09 6.50
C ASP A 236 -47.47 -5.47 5.65
N VAL A 237 -47.80 -4.36 4.95
CA VAL A 237 -46.84 -3.56 4.19
C VAL A 237 -46.76 -2.16 4.82
N ASP A 238 -45.64 -1.45 4.64
CA ASP A 238 -45.54 -0.06 5.08
C ASP A 238 -46.68 0.79 4.47
N SER A 239 -47.12 1.82 5.19
CA SER A 239 -48.32 2.58 4.88
C SER A 239 -48.33 3.19 3.46
N VAL A 240 -47.17 3.64 2.96
CA VAL A 240 -47.05 4.25 1.63
C VAL A 240 -47.19 3.20 0.52
N THR A 241 -46.50 2.06 0.68
CA THR A 241 -46.59 0.92 -0.26
C THR A 241 -48.01 0.34 -0.29
N ALA A 242 -48.64 0.17 0.87
CA ALA A 242 -50.01 -0.34 0.99
C ALA A 242 -51.01 0.54 0.22
N VAL A 243 -50.89 1.85 0.40
CA VAL A 243 -51.77 2.81 -0.32
C VAL A 243 -51.51 2.75 -1.83
N GLY A 244 -50.25 2.67 -2.28
CA GLY A 244 -49.93 2.50 -3.71
C GLY A 244 -50.59 1.26 -4.33
N ILE A 245 -50.50 0.11 -3.63
CA ILE A 245 -51.14 -1.16 -4.04
C ILE A 245 -52.66 -1.01 -4.10
N GLN A 246 -53.27 -0.44 -3.06
CA GLN A 246 -54.74 -0.21 -3.01
C GLN A 246 -55.22 0.72 -4.12
N CYS A 247 -54.47 1.79 -4.42
CA CYS A 247 -54.78 2.71 -5.50
C CYS A 247 -54.72 2.02 -6.87
N LYS A 248 -53.70 1.18 -7.11
CA LYS A 248 -53.63 0.41 -8.37
C LYS A 248 -54.77 -0.58 -8.49
N GLY A 249 -55.12 -1.30 -7.45
CA GLY A 249 -56.26 -2.22 -7.43
C GLY A 249 -57.58 -1.51 -7.78
N ALA A 250 -57.88 -0.38 -7.14
CA ALA A 250 -59.08 0.42 -7.41
C ALA A 250 -59.08 0.98 -8.84
N TYR A 251 -57.94 1.44 -9.35
CA TYR A 251 -57.83 1.92 -10.71
C TYR A 251 -58.05 0.79 -11.74
N TYR A 252 -57.48 -0.39 -11.55
CA TYR A 252 -57.67 -1.54 -12.44
C TYR A 252 -59.11 -2.08 -12.39
N GLU A 253 -59.75 -2.05 -11.23
CA GLU A 253 -61.16 -2.34 -11.07
C GLU A 253 -62.02 -1.36 -11.87
N ALA A 254 -61.76 -0.06 -11.75
CA ALA A 254 -62.48 0.98 -12.52
C ALA A 254 -62.30 0.83 -14.04
N MET A 255 -61.06 0.54 -14.50
CA MET A 255 -60.78 0.23 -15.92
C MET A 255 -61.59 -0.99 -16.41
N THR A 256 -61.74 -2.00 -15.57
CA THR A 256 -62.52 -3.18 -15.89
C THR A 256 -63.99 -2.86 -16.05
N TYR A 257 -64.61 -2.11 -15.09
CA TYR A 257 -65.98 -1.64 -15.22
C TYR A 257 -66.18 -0.75 -16.46
N GLU A 258 -65.22 0.11 -16.78
CA GLU A 258 -65.28 0.91 -17.99
C GLU A 258 -65.33 0.05 -19.25
N THR A 259 -64.49 -0.97 -19.33
CA THR A 259 -64.43 -1.88 -20.47
C THR A 259 -65.72 -2.71 -20.60
N MET A 260 -66.39 -3.00 -19.50
CA MET A 260 -67.71 -3.62 -19.44
C MET A 260 -68.84 -2.66 -19.88
N GLY A 261 -68.61 -1.33 -19.93
CA GLY A 261 -69.57 -0.32 -20.20
C GLY A 261 -70.29 0.24 -18.95
N ASP A 262 -69.98 -0.25 -17.75
CA ASP A 262 -70.52 0.26 -16.48
C ASP A 262 -69.76 1.50 -16.02
N ARG A 263 -70.11 2.59 -16.64
CA ARG A 263 -69.44 3.89 -16.42
C ARG A 263 -69.75 4.50 -15.05
N GLU A 264 -70.88 4.18 -14.47
CA GLU A 264 -71.30 4.71 -13.17
C GLU A 264 -70.44 4.14 -12.04
N ARG A 265 -70.26 2.81 -11.99
CA ARG A 265 -69.39 2.17 -11.03
C ARG A 265 -67.92 2.57 -11.21
N ALA A 266 -67.45 2.65 -12.46
CA ALA A 266 -66.10 3.11 -12.73
C ALA A 266 -65.84 4.51 -12.15
N SER A 267 -66.78 5.46 -12.37
CA SER A 267 -66.64 6.83 -11.83
C SER A 267 -66.69 6.87 -10.31
N ALA A 268 -67.58 6.11 -9.65
CA ALA A 268 -67.70 6.08 -8.21
C ALA A 268 -66.41 5.55 -7.52
N ILE A 269 -65.77 4.55 -8.14
CA ILE A 269 -64.48 4.03 -7.63
C ILE A 269 -63.37 5.08 -7.76
N LEU A 270 -63.33 5.79 -8.89
CA LEU A 270 -62.30 6.80 -9.13
C LEU A 270 -62.49 8.06 -8.28
N ASP A 271 -63.73 8.50 -8.06
CA ASP A 271 -64.04 9.61 -7.14
C ASP A 271 -63.59 9.26 -5.70
N SER A 272 -63.89 8.04 -5.22
CA SER A 272 -63.40 7.54 -3.91
C SER A 272 -61.87 7.42 -3.83
N LEU A 273 -61.22 7.14 -4.98
CA LEU A 273 -59.77 7.08 -5.05
C LEU A 273 -59.13 8.46 -4.92
N CYS A 274 -59.71 9.48 -5.54
CA CYS A 274 -59.29 10.87 -5.41
C CYS A 274 -59.32 11.35 -3.96
N ASP A 275 -60.41 11.08 -3.25
CA ASP A 275 -60.56 11.47 -1.85
C ASP A 275 -59.47 10.84 -0.95
N ARG A 276 -59.14 9.56 -1.20
CA ARG A 276 -58.11 8.86 -0.45
C ARG A 276 -56.68 9.37 -0.73
N VAL A 277 -56.35 9.62 -1.99
CA VAL A 277 -55.03 10.12 -2.38
C VAL A 277 -54.82 11.57 -1.95
N GLY A 278 -55.90 12.39 -1.98
CA GLY A 278 -55.85 13.76 -1.46
C GLY A 278 -55.56 13.87 0.04
N ALA A 279 -55.79 12.78 0.80
CA ALA A 279 -55.46 12.70 2.23
C ALA A 279 -54.00 12.27 2.51
N ILE A 280 -53.23 11.93 1.46
CA ILE A 280 -51.84 11.43 1.61
C ILE A 280 -50.89 12.53 1.15
N ASP A 281 -49.96 12.87 2.02
CA ASP A 281 -48.87 13.82 1.68
C ASP A 281 -47.76 13.09 0.88
N TYR A 282 -48.16 12.64 -0.35
CA TYR A 282 -47.22 11.98 -1.28
C TYR A 282 -47.43 12.53 -2.70
N PRO A 283 -46.72 13.58 -3.08
CA PRO A 283 -46.93 14.31 -4.33
C PRO A 283 -46.89 13.45 -5.60
N GLN A 284 -46.00 12.42 -5.63
CA GLN A 284 -45.87 11.56 -6.80
C GLN A 284 -47.11 10.70 -7.05
N ALA A 285 -47.77 10.20 -6.00
CA ALA A 285 -49.02 9.46 -6.12
C ALA A 285 -50.14 10.38 -6.63
N SER A 286 -50.19 11.63 -6.15
CA SER A 286 -51.11 12.65 -6.63
C SER A 286 -50.93 12.97 -8.13
N ILE A 287 -49.70 13.16 -8.58
CA ILE A 287 -49.34 13.37 -9.98
C ILE A 287 -49.80 12.19 -10.85
N TRP A 288 -49.42 10.97 -10.48
CA TRP A 288 -49.81 9.74 -11.17
C TRP A 288 -51.34 9.64 -11.32
N LEU A 289 -52.05 9.78 -10.20
CA LEU A 289 -53.50 9.65 -10.18
C LEU A 289 -54.19 10.72 -11.04
N HIS A 290 -53.84 12.00 -10.90
CA HIS A 290 -54.45 13.06 -11.66
C HIS A 290 -54.15 12.97 -13.17
N LYS A 291 -52.98 12.51 -13.57
CA LYS A 291 -52.67 12.21 -14.97
C LYS A 291 -53.59 11.13 -15.52
N LEU A 292 -53.73 10.02 -14.79
CA LEU A 292 -54.61 8.90 -15.19
C LEU A 292 -56.07 9.32 -15.30
N LEU A 293 -56.57 10.05 -14.31
CA LEU A 293 -57.95 10.50 -14.27
C LEU A 293 -58.24 11.56 -15.36
N GLY A 294 -57.31 12.47 -15.63
CA GLY A 294 -57.40 13.40 -16.75
C GLY A 294 -57.55 12.64 -18.06
N HIS A 295 -56.72 11.64 -18.33
CA HIS A 295 -56.84 10.79 -19.51
C HIS A 295 -58.14 9.98 -19.54
N PHE A 296 -58.59 9.45 -18.42
CA PHE A 296 -59.81 8.66 -18.28
C PHE A 296 -61.05 9.51 -18.62
N TYR A 297 -61.20 10.68 -18.02
CA TYR A 297 -62.36 11.57 -18.27
C TYR A 297 -62.30 12.20 -19.66
N ASN A 298 -61.12 12.50 -20.20
CA ASN A 298 -60.95 13.03 -21.55
C ASN A 298 -61.44 12.03 -22.62
N ARG A 299 -61.06 10.75 -22.52
CA ARG A 299 -61.56 9.69 -23.42
C ARG A 299 -63.08 9.54 -23.41
N ARG A 300 -63.73 9.98 -22.34
CA ARG A 300 -65.21 9.96 -22.20
C ARG A 300 -65.95 11.23 -22.68
N GLY A 301 -65.20 12.24 -23.10
CA GLY A 301 -65.76 13.52 -23.42
C GLY A 301 -66.26 14.28 -22.20
N MET A 302 -65.86 13.89 -20.98
CA MET A 302 -66.23 14.61 -19.74
C MET A 302 -65.24 15.75 -19.49
N THR A 303 -65.27 16.74 -20.36
CA THR A 303 -64.28 17.81 -20.47
C THR A 303 -64.05 18.54 -19.16
N SER A 304 -65.09 18.92 -18.42
CA SER A 304 -64.92 19.65 -17.17
C SER A 304 -64.20 18.85 -16.09
N ARG A 305 -64.40 17.51 -15.99
CA ARG A 305 -63.66 16.64 -15.06
C ARG A 305 -62.25 16.41 -15.54
N ALA A 306 -62.04 16.24 -16.84
CA ALA A 306 -60.70 16.11 -17.43
C ALA A 306 -59.86 17.35 -17.13
N GLU A 307 -60.39 18.55 -17.41
CA GLU A 307 -59.69 19.82 -17.10
C GLU A 307 -59.38 19.99 -15.62
N HIS A 308 -60.30 19.58 -14.73
CA HIS A 308 -60.05 19.60 -13.28
C HIS A 308 -58.82 18.77 -12.91
N HIS A 309 -58.71 17.54 -13.40
CA HIS A 309 -57.61 16.67 -13.11
C HIS A 309 -56.31 17.09 -13.82
N GLU A 310 -56.41 17.60 -15.05
CA GLU A 310 -55.24 18.16 -15.74
C GLU A 310 -54.67 19.38 -14.99
N LEU A 311 -55.53 20.26 -14.48
CA LEU A 311 -55.10 21.39 -13.68
C LEU A 311 -54.47 20.96 -12.35
N ALA A 312 -55.04 19.95 -11.68
CA ALA A 312 -54.47 19.38 -10.47
C ALA A 312 -53.12 18.70 -10.72
N TYR A 313 -53.01 17.99 -11.85
CA TYR A 313 -51.73 17.42 -12.32
C TYR A 313 -50.64 18.49 -12.51
N TYR A 314 -50.94 19.57 -13.25
CA TYR A 314 -49.99 20.66 -13.46
C TYR A 314 -49.66 21.43 -12.17
N ARG A 315 -50.62 21.59 -11.24
CA ARG A 315 -50.36 22.17 -9.92
C ARG A 315 -49.42 21.30 -9.09
N ALA A 316 -49.59 19.98 -9.09
CA ALA A 316 -48.73 19.06 -8.40
C ALA A 316 -47.28 19.07 -8.98
N ILE A 317 -47.16 19.13 -10.33
CA ILE A 317 -45.87 19.30 -10.98
C ILE A 317 -45.22 20.64 -10.60
N ALA A 318 -46.00 21.74 -10.62
CA ALA A 318 -45.52 23.06 -10.25
C ALA A 318 -45.04 23.09 -8.79
N SER A 319 -45.76 22.42 -7.87
CA SER A 319 -45.34 22.26 -6.47
C SER A 319 -44.01 21.52 -6.33
N ILE A 320 -43.84 20.41 -7.06
CA ILE A 320 -42.54 19.68 -7.07
C ILE A 320 -41.43 20.57 -7.64
N ASN A 321 -41.71 21.31 -8.74
CA ASN A 321 -40.71 22.20 -9.32
C ASN A 321 -40.35 23.37 -8.41
N ALA A 322 -41.35 23.95 -7.72
CA ALA A 322 -41.11 25.00 -6.73
C ALA A 322 -40.30 24.45 -5.50
N SER A 323 -40.57 23.23 -5.07
CA SER A 323 -39.80 22.58 -4.01
C SER A 323 -38.36 22.27 -4.44
N LYS A 324 -38.11 22.07 -5.77
CA LYS A 324 -36.76 21.90 -6.29
C LYS A 324 -35.85 23.10 -6.01
N ASP A 325 -36.38 24.32 -6.10
CA ASP A 325 -35.60 25.55 -5.86
C ASP A 325 -35.21 25.65 -4.39
N VAL A 326 -36.08 25.26 -3.48
CA VAL A 326 -35.80 25.19 -2.04
C VAL A 326 -34.85 24.02 -1.74
N HIS A 327 -35.17 22.83 -2.23
CA HIS A 327 -34.34 21.65 -2.07
C HIS A 327 -33.00 21.78 -2.79
N SER A 328 -32.88 22.57 -3.86
CA SER A 328 -31.60 22.80 -4.52
C SER A 328 -30.59 23.48 -3.62
N MET A 329 -31.04 24.36 -2.71
CA MET A 329 -30.18 24.97 -1.71
C MET A 329 -29.76 23.94 -0.64
N ASP A 330 -30.64 23.07 -0.22
CA ASP A 330 -30.33 22.01 0.76
C ASP A 330 -29.42 20.95 0.13
N ILE A 331 -29.69 20.53 -1.10
CA ILE A 331 -28.78 19.67 -1.88
C ILE A 331 -27.40 20.34 -2.02
N MET A 332 -27.37 21.65 -2.32
CA MET A 332 -26.12 22.38 -2.46
C MET A 332 -25.36 22.44 -1.14
N ARG A 333 -26.07 22.63 0.00
CA ARG A 333 -25.47 22.59 1.34
C ARG A 333 -24.89 21.21 1.64
N VAL A 334 -25.65 20.13 1.38
CA VAL A 334 -25.19 18.76 1.58
C VAL A 334 -24.03 18.43 0.64
N ARG A 335 -24.10 18.81 -0.65
CA ARG A 335 -23.00 18.63 -1.61
C ARG A 335 -21.75 19.40 -1.20
N LEU A 336 -21.88 20.63 -0.68
CA LEU A 336 -20.76 21.38 -0.15
C LEU A 336 -20.18 20.70 1.09
N GLY A 337 -21.03 20.20 1.99
CA GLY A 337 -20.60 19.41 3.15
C GLY A 337 -19.86 18.14 2.74
N ILE A 338 -20.40 17.38 1.79
CA ILE A 338 -19.72 16.19 1.23
C ILE A 338 -18.38 16.57 0.58
N ARG A 339 -18.34 17.67 -0.18
CA ARG A 339 -17.11 18.14 -0.83
C ARG A 339 -16.07 18.58 0.19
N GLU A 340 -16.49 19.29 1.24
CA GLU A 340 -15.60 19.68 2.32
C GLU A 340 -15.04 18.44 3.06
N LEU A 341 -15.87 17.45 3.34
CA LEU A 341 -15.45 16.17 3.91
C LEU A 341 -14.51 15.43 2.96
N HIS A 342 -14.81 15.44 1.67
CA HIS A 342 -13.95 14.84 0.64
C HIS A 342 -12.59 15.50 0.58
N ASP A 343 -12.53 16.84 0.57
CA ASP A 343 -11.28 17.59 0.56
C ASP A 343 -10.46 17.33 1.83
N LYS A 344 -11.11 17.29 3.00
CA LYS A 344 -10.46 16.91 4.27
C LYS A 344 -9.92 15.48 4.20
N ASN A 345 -10.70 14.53 3.70
CA ASN A 345 -10.27 13.13 3.55
C ASN A 345 -9.10 13.01 2.56
N ALA A 346 -9.14 13.73 1.43
CA ALA A 346 -8.06 13.74 0.45
C ALA A 346 -6.73 14.25 1.05
N ILE A 347 -6.80 15.28 1.91
CA ILE A 347 -5.63 15.79 2.64
C ILE A 347 -5.08 14.71 3.57
N VAL A 348 -5.94 14.04 4.34
CA VAL A 348 -5.56 13.00 5.30
C VAL A 348 -4.92 11.80 4.60
N VAL A 349 -5.56 11.28 3.55
CA VAL A 349 -5.04 10.15 2.76
C VAL A 349 -3.70 10.50 2.10
N ARG A 350 -3.57 11.73 1.60
CA ARG A 350 -2.30 12.21 1.02
C ARG A 350 -1.20 12.27 2.07
N HIS A 351 -1.51 12.82 3.25
CA HIS A 351 -0.59 12.91 4.37
C HIS A 351 -0.14 11.52 4.85
N ASP A 352 -1.07 10.58 5.04
CA ASP A 352 -0.76 9.21 5.44
C ASP A 352 0.12 8.49 4.39
N ARG A 353 -0.19 8.66 3.09
CA ARG A 353 0.63 8.12 2.01
C ARG A 353 2.06 8.66 2.01
N VAL A 354 2.21 9.99 2.19
CA VAL A 354 3.53 10.64 2.28
C VAL A 354 4.31 10.10 3.48
N TRP A 355 3.67 10.03 4.66
CA TRP A 355 4.33 9.50 5.86
C TRP A 355 4.73 8.03 5.74
N ARG A 356 3.90 7.19 5.17
CA ARG A 356 4.27 5.78 4.87
C ARG A 356 5.48 5.71 3.95
N THR A 357 5.52 6.53 2.91
CA THR A 357 6.67 6.57 1.98
C THR A 357 7.94 7.02 2.70
N VAL A 358 7.87 8.06 3.53
CA VAL A 358 9.00 8.57 4.33
C VAL A 358 9.50 7.51 5.31
N LEU A 359 8.60 6.80 6.00
CA LEU A 359 8.95 5.72 6.93
C LEU A 359 9.63 4.55 6.23
N ILE A 360 9.11 4.12 5.08
CA ILE A 360 9.73 3.06 4.27
C ILE A 360 11.11 3.48 3.80
N ALA A 361 11.26 4.70 3.27
CA ALA A 361 12.54 5.24 2.85
C ALA A 361 13.54 5.32 4.01
N GLY A 362 13.10 5.79 5.18
CA GLY A 362 13.90 5.81 6.40
C GLY A 362 14.36 4.42 6.86
N ALA A 363 13.47 3.44 6.82
CA ALA A 363 13.79 2.05 7.15
C ALA A 363 14.82 1.45 6.18
N VAL A 364 14.68 1.72 4.87
CA VAL A 364 15.65 1.27 3.85
C VAL A 364 17.02 1.90 4.08
N ILE A 365 17.07 3.21 4.34
CA ILE A 365 18.34 3.91 4.64
C ILE A 365 18.99 3.34 5.90
N ALA A 366 18.23 3.11 6.97
CA ALA A 366 18.74 2.51 8.21
C ALA A 366 19.28 1.09 7.99
N LEU A 367 18.61 0.29 7.16
CA LEU A 367 19.07 -1.03 6.76
C LEU A 367 20.39 -0.96 5.99
N LEU A 368 20.49 -0.09 5.00
CA LEU A 368 21.72 0.10 4.20
C LEU A 368 22.89 0.56 5.09
N LEU A 369 22.66 1.50 6.00
CA LEU A 369 23.67 1.96 6.94
C LEU A 369 24.13 0.83 7.88
N SER A 370 23.21 0.00 8.37
CA SER A 370 23.55 -1.15 9.23
C SER A 370 24.36 -2.21 8.48
N LEU A 371 24.02 -2.49 7.22
CA LEU A 371 24.76 -3.38 6.34
C LEU A 371 26.16 -2.83 6.04
N PHE A 372 26.27 -1.53 5.75
CA PHE A 372 27.54 -0.86 5.53
C PHE A 372 28.44 -0.93 6.78
N LEU A 373 27.87 -0.66 7.95
CA LEU A 373 28.60 -0.76 9.23
C LEU A 373 29.06 -2.19 9.49
N ALA A 374 28.21 -3.17 9.28
CA ALA A 374 28.55 -4.59 9.41
C ALA A 374 29.68 -4.99 8.44
N TYR A 375 29.60 -4.55 7.18
CA TYR A 375 30.65 -4.75 6.18
C TYR A 375 31.98 -4.11 6.61
N ALA A 376 31.95 -2.85 7.06
CA ALA A 376 33.15 -2.14 7.53
C ALA A 376 33.78 -2.84 8.74
N LEU A 377 32.99 -3.34 9.68
CA LEU A 377 33.45 -4.10 10.82
C LEU A 377 34.08 -5.44 10.40
N LEU A 378 33.48 -6.14 9.47
CA LEU A 378 34.04 -7.40 8.93
C LEU A 378 35.36 -7.17 8.21
N MET A 379 35.44 -6.12 7.39
CA MET A 379 36.69 -5.76 6.71
C MET A 379 37.79 -5.35 7.69
N SER A 380 37.44 -4.54 8.69
CA SER A 380 38.38 -4.16 9.77
C SER A 380 38.90 -5.40 10.53
N ARG A 381 38.00 -6.32 10.89
CA ARG A 381 38.40 -7.57 11.55
C ARG A 381 39.31 -8.44 10.68
N ARG A 382 39.03 -8.54 9.36
CA ARG A 382 39.90 -9.28 8.41
C ARG A 382 41.27 -8.63 8.27
N SER A 383 41.34 -7.31 8.16
CA SER A 383 42.59 -6.55 8.10
C SER A 383 43.43 -6.76 9.38
N ASN A 384 42.81 -6.61 10.55
CA ASN A 384 43.47 -6.80 11.83
C ASN A 384 44.00 -8.22 12.01
N ARG A 385 43.27 -9.25 11.59
CA ARG A 385 43.74 -10.65 11.62
C ARG A 385 44.94 -10.85 10.71
N ARG A 386 44.95 -10.25 9.51
CA ARG A 386 46.07 -10.31 8.58
C ARG A 386 47.32 -9.63 9.16
N ILE A 387 47.17 -8.45 9.72
CA ILE A 387 48.28 -7.73 10.37
C ILE A 387 48.85 -8.55 11.51
N MET A 388 48.02 -9.13 12.36
CA MET A 388 48.45 -9.94 13.48
C MET A 388 49.17 -11.23 13.05
N SER A 389 48.70 -11.88 11.99
CA SER A 389 49.37 -13.08 11.47
C SER A 389 50.74 -12.76 10.88
N LEU A 390 50.89 -11.65 10.16
CA LEU A 390 52.19 -11.20 9.66
C LEU A 390 53.16 -10.81 10.80
N TYR A 391 52.63 -10.12 11.81
CA TYR A 391 53.42 -9.78 12.99
C TYR A 391 53.98 -11.04 13.71
N LYS A 392 53.12 -12.05 13.98
CA LYS A 392 53.54 -13.30 14.61
C LYS A 392 54.62 -14.02 13.79
N ARG A 393 54.40 -14.12 12.48
CA ARG A 393 55.39 -14.74 11.57
C ARG A 393 56.73 -14.00 11.58
N ASN A 394 56.70 -12.67 11.54
CA ASN A 394 57.94 -11.88 11.59
C ASN A 394 58.67 -12.09 12.94
N ARG A 395 57.93 -12.16 14.04
CA ARG A 395 58.52 -12.44 15.37
C ARG A 395 59.18 -13.82 15.42
N GLU A 396 58.56 -14.85 14.86
CA GLU A 396 59.12 -16.19 14.77
C GLU A 396 60.41 -16.21 13.92
N ILE A 397 60.40 -15.56 12.74
CA ILE A 397 61.58 -15.44 11.88
C ILE A 397 62.74 -14.73 12.60
N LEU A 398 62.43 -13.63 13.31
CA LEU A 398 63.45 -12.89 14.07
C LEU A 398 64.01 -13.71 15.22
N ALA A 399 63.17 -14.46 15.93
CA ALA A 399 63.61 -15.35 16.99
C ALA A 399 64.51 -16.46 16.43
N GLU A 400 64.16 -17.07 15.32
CA GLU A 400 64.94 -18.08 14.64
C GLU A 400 66.28 -17.53 14.13
N MET A 401 66.28 -16.32 13.54
CA MET A 401 67.54 -15.66 13.12
C MET A 401 68.51 -15.43 14.32
N LYS A 402 67.95 -14.91 15.43
CA LYS A 402 68.79 -14.72 16.67
C LYS A 402 69.32 -16.02 17.18
N ARG A 403 68.55 -17.09 17.17
CA ARG A 403 69.01 -18.42 17.63
C ARG A 403 70.15 -18.94 16.75
N ARG A 404 69.98 -18.85 15.40
CA ARG A 404 71.04 -19.26 14.45
C ARG A 404 72.32 -18.44 14.61
N GLU A 405 72.20 -17.13 14.78
CA GLU A 405 73.32 -16.23 15.02
C GLU A 405 74.06 -16.61 16.33
N ALA A 406 73.32 -16.95 17.39
CA ALA A 406 73.90 -17.39 18.65
C ALA A 406 74.59 -18.77 18.51
N GLU A 407 73.94 -19.70 17.79
CA GLU A 407 74.56 -21.04 17.52
C GLU A 407 75.80 -20.91 16.63
N GLU A 408 75.78 -20.07 15.58
CA GLU A 408 76.93 -19.82 14.71
C GLU A 408 78.05 -19.10 15.47
N THR A 409 77.73 -18.20 16.39
CA THR A 409 78.74 -17.49 17.21
C THR A 409 79.37 -18.43 18.18
N ALA A 410 78.57 -19.28 18.86
CA ALA A 410 79.10 -20.30 19.79
C ALA A 410 79.96 -21.34 19.06
N ALA A 411 79.59 -21.80 17.87
CA ALA A 411 80.35 -22.68 17.03
C ALA A 411 81.69 -22.06 16.58
N ALA A 412 81.63 -20.75 16.21
CA ALA A 412 82.84 -20.02 15.82
C ALA A 412 83.82 -19.79 16.98
N GLU A 413 83.31 -19.53 18.19
CA GLU A 413 84.12 -19.43 19.40
C GLU A 413 84.77 -20.79 19.78
N ALA A 414 84.06 -21.89 19.63
CA ALA A 414 84.57 -23.23 19.84
C ALA A 414 85.64 -23.59 18.80
N ALA A 415 85.49 -23.23 17.53
CA ALA A 415 86.47 -23.47 16.47
C ALA A 415 87.75 -22.64 16.63
N ILE A 416 87.66 -21.44 17.23
CA ILE A 416 88.85 -20.62 17.55
C ILE A 416 89.70 -21.24 18.70
N ALA A 417 89.08 -22.01 19.57
CA ALA A 417 89.78 -22.68 20.68
C ALA A 417 90.63 -23.89 20.24
N GLU A 418 90.39 -24.41 19.02
CA GLU A 418 91.07 -25.66 18.57
C GLU A 418 92.09 -25.48 17.44
N THR A 419 92.43 -24.25 16.94
CA THR A 419 93.40 -24.15 15.82
C THR A 419 94.75 -23.57 16.19
N PRO A 420 95.85 -24.29 15.89
CA PRO A 420 97.22 -23.78 16.01
C PRO A 420 97.55 -22.88 14.80
N ARG A 421 98.36 -21.83 15.04
CA ARG A 421 98.95 -20.91 14.07
C ARG A 421 99.71 -21.65 12.96
N ALA A 422 99.33 -21.42 11.69
CA ALA A 422 100.22 -21.77 10.58
C ALA A 422 100.21 -20.62 9.51
N GLU A 423 101.37 -20.46 8.92
CA GLU A 423 102.07 -19.40 8.23
C GLU A 423 101.52 -19.06 6.81
N LYS A 424 101.94 -17.84 6.33
CA LYS A 424 101.85 -17.28 4.99
C LYS A 424 102.32 -18.24 3.90
N TYR A 425 101.62 -18.23 2.74
CA TYR A 425 102.19 -18.03 1.42
C TYR A 425 101.13 -17.71 0.36
N GLY A 426 101.48 -16.87 -0.65
CA GLY A 426 100.64 -16.23 -1.67
C GLY A 426 100.49 -17.08 -2.94
N GLY A 427 99.49 -16.78 -3.68
CA GLY A 427 99.17 -17.25 -5.02
C GLY A 427 97.81 -16.78 -5.51
N SER A 428 97.72 -16.22 -6.70
CA SER A 428 96.63 -15.56 -7.37
C SER A 428 95.48 -16.54 -7.62
N GLY A 429 94.41 -16.29 -6.97
CA GLY A 429 93.13 -17.01 -7.03
C GLY A 429 92.64 -17.13 -5.63
N MET A 430 91.45 -16.69 -5.31
CA MET A 430 90.94 -16.74 -3.95
C MET A 430 90.83 -18.20 -3.55
N ASP A 431 91.83 -18.61 -2.76
CA ASP A 431 91.84 -19.93 -2.17
C ASP A 431 90.65 -20.05 -1.22
N ASP A 432 90.00 -21.22 -1.14
CA ASP A 432 88.80 -21.45 -0.27
C ASP A 432 89.10 -21.03 1.19
N ALA A 433 90.32 -21.19 1.66
CA ALA A 433 90.73 -20.71 2.95
C ALA A 433 90.73 -19.18 3.13
N THR A 434 91.05 -18.44 2.07
CA THR A 434 91.04 -16.97 2.06
C THR A 434 89.57 -16.44 1.97
N ALA A 435 88.70 -17.17 1.30
CA ALA A 435 87.27 -16.85 1.22
C ALA A 435 86.59 -17.06 2.59
N ASP A 436 86.90 -18.12 3.30
CA ASP A 436 86.37 -18.40 4.64
C ASP A 436 86.81 -17.35 5.68
N ILE A 437 88.09 -16.91 5.61
CA ILE A 437 88.59 -15.83 6.47
C ILE A 437 87.79 -14.50 6.16
N LEU A 438 87.60 -14.21 4.91
CA LEU A 438 86.81 -12.99 4.52
C LEU A 438 85.36 -13.06 4.98
N VAL A 439 84.70 -14.22 4.82
CA VAL A 439 83.34 -14.46 5.35
C VAL A 439 83.28 -14.21 6.87
N HIS A 440 84.34 -14.76 7.58
CA HIS A 440 84.40 -14.62 9.06
C HIS A 440 84.56 -13.13 9.46
N ARG A 441 85.46 -12.40 8.78
CA ARG A 441 85.62 -10.95 9.01
C ARG A 441 84.38 -10.16 8.74
N ILE A 442 83.68 -10.43 7.63
CA ILE A 442 82.40 -9.79 7.28
C ILE A 442 81.32 -10.04 8.33
N ARG A 443 81.20 -11.33 8.76
CA ARG A 443 80.28 -11.71 9.84
C ARG A 443 80.53 -10.96 11.13
N ARG A 444 81.80 -10.83 11.50
CA ARG A 444 82.21 -10.11 12.72
C ARG A 444 81.88 -8.65 12.72
N VAL A 445 82.01 -7.96 11.53
CA VAL A 445 81.57 -6.56 11.38
C VAL A 445 80.04 -6.44 11.45
N PHE A 446 79.26 -7.36 10.86
CA PHE A 446 77.80 -7.36 10.95
C PHE A 446 77.27 -7.91 12.31
N ALA A 447 78.09 -8.46 13.16
CA ALA A 447 77.72 -8.82 14.54
C ALA A 447 77.74 -7.63 15.48
N ASP A 448 78.53 -6.59 15.16
CA ASP A 448 78.63 -5.38 16.00
C ASP A 448 77.69 -4.27 15.49
N PRO A 449 76.67 -3.92 16.27
CA PRO A 449 75.69 -2.91 15.90
C PRO A 449 76.27 -1.51 15.58
N GLN A 450 77.43 -1.16 16.22
CA GLN A 450 78.00 0.17 15.98
C GLN A 450 78.36 0.41 14.53
N TYR A 451 78.65 -0.62 13.73
CA TYR A 451 78.99 -0.47 12.34
C TYR A 451 77.73 -0.38 11.45
N TYR A 452 76.87 -1.39 11.48
CA TYR A 452 75.71 -1.44 10.54
C TYR A 452 74.55 -0.48 10.86
N LEU A 453 74.50 0.03 12.07
CA LEU A 453 73.50 1.06 12.44
C LEU A 453 74.00 2.46 12.13
N SER A 454 75.29 2.66 11.81
CA SER A 454 75.81 3.94 11.35
C SER A 454 75.18 4.34 9.98
N SER A 455 74.66 5.56 9.87
CA SER A 455 74.07 6.06 8.62
C SER A 455 75.03 6.08 7.42
N ASP A 456 76.32 6.13 7.70
CA ASP A 456 77.35 6.28 6.68
C ASP A 456 77.99 4.93 6.31
N PHE A 457 77.55 3.84 6.94
CA PHE A 457 78.08 2.48 6.69
C PHE A 457 77.79 2.08 5.23
N SER A 458 78.89 1.81 4.51
CA SER A 458 78.88 1.52 3.09
C SER A 458 79.74 0.29 2.76
N LEU A 459 79.53 -0.28 1.57
CA LEU A 459 80.33 -1.38 1.05
C LEU A 459 81.82 -1.05 1.05
N ARG A 460 82.21 0.20 0.80
CA ARG A 460 83.59 0.68 0.86
C ARG A 460 84.15 0.64 2.27
N GLN A 461 83.38 1.08 3.25
CA GLN A 461 83.80 1.04 4.63
C GLN A 461 83.94 -0.42 5.15
N LEU A 462 82.94 -1.26 4.74
CA LEU A 462 83.04 -2.69 5.08
C LEU A 462 84.35 -3.31 4.50
N ALA A 463 84.64 -3.02 3.20
CA ALA A 463 85.83 -3.51 2.55
C ALA A 463 87.15 -3.05 3.27
N GLN A 464 87.18 -1.80 3.70
CA GLN A 464 88.32 -1.29 4.54
C GLN A 464 88.42 -1.98 5.87
N LEU A 465 87.32 -2.20 6.57
CA LEU A 465 87.34 -2.89 7.90
C LEU A 465 87.74 -4.33 7.80
N VAL A 466 87.41 -5.03 6.72
CA VAL A 466 87.78 -6.44 6.57
C VAL A 466 89.14 -6.64 5.86
N GLY A 467 89.78 -5.52 5.43
CA GLY A 467 91.08 -5.56 4.74
C GLY A 467 91.01 -6.18 3.37
N SER A 468 89.98 -5.85 2.56
CA SER A 468 89.72 -6.38 1.20
C SER A 468 89.22 -5.30 0.28
N ASN A 469 89.03 -5.62 -0.99
CA ASN A 469 88.39 -4.69 -1.95
C ASN A 469 86.86 -4.87 -2.04
N THR A 470 86.16 -3.87 -2.54
CA THR A 470 84.74 -3.87 -2.64
C THR A 470 84.17 -4.98 -3.53
N ALA A 471 84.91 -5.39 -4.56
CA ALA A 471 84.46 -6.44 -5.49
C ALA A 471 84.48 -7.81 -4.80
N TYR A 472 85.52 -8.13 -4.13
CA TYR A 472 85.61 -9.40 -3.36
C TYR A 472 84.59 -9.44 -2.22
N VAL A 473 84.43 -8.37 -1.45
CA VAL A 473 83.44 -8.29 -0.39
C VAL A 473 82.01 -8.45 -0.92
N SER A 474 81.71 -7.78 -2.03
CA SER A 474 80.39 -7.93 -2.65
C SER A 474 80.11 -9.33 -3.18
N GLN A 475 81.08 -9.94 -3.84
CA GLN A 475 81.02 -11.31 -4.33
C GLN A 475 80.82 -12.31 -3.16
N THR A 476 81.64 -12.18 -2.11
CA THR A 476 81.53 -13.02 -0.93
C THR A 476 80.14 -12.92 -0.29
N ILE A 477 79.64 -11.72 -0.08
CA ILE A 477 78.28 -11.52 0.47
C ILE A 477 77.24 -12.20 -0.43
N ASN A 478 77.30 -11.96 -1.75
CA ASN A 478 76.32 -12.54 -2.68
C ASN A 478 76.38 -14.08 -2.67
N THR A 479 77.58 -14.64 -2.71
CA THR A 479 77.77 -16.11 -2.72
C THR A 479 77.36 -16.78 -1.42
N THR A 480 77.62 -16.14 -0.29
CA THR A 480 77.36 -16.77 1.07
C THR A 480 75.93 -16.51 1.53
N THR A 481 75.31 -15.38 1.15
CA THR A 481 73.99 -14.98 1.67
C THR A 481 72.90 -15.00 0.64
N GLY A 482 73.25 -15.08 -0.68
CA GLY A 482 72.30 -14.91 -1.80
C GLY A 482 71.72 -13.50 -1.91
N ARG A 483 72.33 -12.51 -1.22
CA ARG A 483 71.85 -11.13 -1.16
C ARG A 483 72.95 -10.14 -1.48
N SER A 484 72.53 -8.99 -1.99
CA SER A 484 73.47 -7.85 -2.13
C SER A 484 73.77 -7.26 -0.74
N PHE A 485 74.91 -6.54 -0.64
CA PHE A 485 75.28 -5.79 0.56
C PHE A 485 74.14 -4.91 1.08
N LYS A 486 73.46 -4.20 0.13
CA LYS A 486 72.33 -3.29 0.47
C LYS A 486 71.14 -4.07 1.08
N GLU A 487 70.82 -5.21 0.52
CA GLU A 487 69.75 -6.07 1.03
C GLU A 487 70.11 -6.68 2.40
N LEU A 488 71.32 -7.17 2.57
CA LEU A 488 71.82 -7.70 3.82
C LEU A 488 71.81 -6.64 4.95
N LEU A 489 72.33 -5.44 4.62
CA LEU A 489 72.28 -4.29 5.52
C LEU A 489 70.83 -3.89 5.87
N GLY A 490 69.92 -3.89 4.87
CA GLY A 490 68.52 -3.59 5.07
C GLY A 490 67.86 -4.58 6.04
N VAL A 491 68.11 -5.89 5.88
CA VAL A 491 67.56 -6.94 6.79
C VAL A 491 68.07 -6.75 8.22
N LYS A 492 69.38 -6.50 8.41
CA LYS A 492 69.94 -6.27 9.76
C LYS A 492 69.38 -5.02 10.42
N ARG A 493 69.27 -3.92 9.71
CA ARG A 493 68.65 -2.67 10.20
C ARG A 493 67.18 -2.82 10.55
N VAL A 494 66.41 -3.53 9.68
CA VAL A 494 64.98 -3.79 9.94
C VAL A 494 64.79 -4.75 11.12
N ALA A 495 65.68 -5.76 11.32
CA ALA A 495 65.63 -6.63 12.48
C ALA A 495 65.80 -5.83 13.79
N GLU A 496 66.78 -4.89 13.83
CA GLU A 496 66.94 -3.99 14.97
C GLU A 496 65.77 -3.02 15.13
N ALA A 497 65.23 -2.49 14.02
CA ALA A 497 64.03 -1.67 14.07
C ALA A 497 62.82 -2.43 14.65
N CYS A 498 62.65 -3.71 14.32
CA CYS A 498 61.59 -4.54 14.91
C CYS A 498 61.79 -4.71 16.43
N ARG A 499 63.06 -4.87 16.89
CA ARG A 499 63.37 -4.92 18.31
C ARG A 499 63.00 -3.61 19.01
N LEU A 500 63.44 -2.48 18.48
CA LEU A 500 63.14 -1.15 19.01
C LEU A 500 61.63 -0.84 19.04
N LEU A 501 60.87 -1.28 18.03
CA LEU A 501 59.43 -1.12 17.97
C LEU A 501 58.65 -2.04 18.92
N THR A 502 59.26 -3.17 19.37
CA THR A 502 58.67 -4.13 20.31
C THR A 502 59.05 -3.84 21.76
N GLU A 503 60.35 -3.60 22.03
CA GLU A 503 60.95 -3.49 23.35
C GLU A 503 61.26 -2.03 23.74
N GLY A 504 61.23 -1.10 22.80
CA GLY A 504 61.55 0.31 22.99
C GLY A 504 60.51 1.07 23.79
N ASN A 505 60.91 2.24 24.31
CA ASN A 505 60.05 3.11 25.09
C ASN A 505 58.81 3.53 24.25
N ALA A 506 57.64 3.56 24.85
CA ALA A 506 56.35 3.84 24.20
C ALA A 506 56.31 5.15 23.41
N ASP A 507 57.18 6.12 23.77
CA ASP A 507 57.25 7.45 23.16
C ASP A 507 58.18 7.54 21.95
N MET A 508 58.87 6.47 21.57
CA MET A 508 59.77 6.45 20.45
C MET A 508 59.01 6.64 19.14
N THR A 509 59.29 7.71 18.41
CA THR A 509 58.63 7.94 17.10
C THR A 509 59.22 7.01 16.04
N VAL A 510 58.46 6.76 14.95
CA VAL A 510 58.94 5.97 13.80
C VAL A 510 60.18 6.62 13.17
N GLU A 511 60.30 7.93 13.23
CA GLU A 511 61.44 8.71 12.77
C GLU A 511 62.65 8.51 13.66
N THR A 512 62.46 8.49 14.96
CA THR A 512 63.53 8.17 15.93
C THR A 512 64.09 6.76 15.70
N VAL A 513 63.21 5.78 15.46
CA VAL A 513 63.65 4.41 15.14
C VAL A 513 64.40 4.35 13.80
N ALA A 514 63.92 5.07 12.76
CA ALA A 514 64.60 5.13 11.47
C ALA A 514 66.02 5.67 11.60
N ASN A 515 66.18 6.76 12.36
CA ASN A 515 67.50 7.34 12.64
C ASN A 515 68.38 6.44 13.48
N ALA A 516 67.82 5.78 14.47
CA ALA A 516 68.58 4.84 15.34
C ALA A 516 69.11 3.63 14.55
N VAL A 517 68.44 3.20 13.50
CA VAL A 517 68.92 2.11 12.64
C VAL A 517 69.68 2.59 11.39
N GLY A 518 70.11 3.85 11.37
CA GLY A 518 70.95 4.41 10.32
C GLY A 518 70.26 4.71 9.00
N ILE A 519 68.92 4.91 8.99
CA ILE A 519 68.17 5.29 7.78
C ILE A 519 67.57 6.70 8.00
N LYS A 520 68.28 7.73 7.46
CA LYS A 520 67.90 9.14 7.65
C LYS A 520 66.53 9.53 7.08
N SER A 521 66.04 8.82 6.08
CA SER A 521 64.76 9.13 5.42
C SER A 521 63.66 8.25 5.98
N ARG A 522 62.62 8.86 6.60
CA ARG A 522 61.43 8.18 7.10
C ARG A 522 60.71 7.39 6.01
N THR A 523 60.60 7.97 4.78
CA THR A 523 59.94 7.31 3.64
C THR A 523 60.74 6.11 3.16
N ALA A 524 62.08 6.22 3.03
CA ALA A 524 62.94 5.10 2.67
C ALA A 524 62.88 4.01 3.74
N PHE A 525 62.92 4.35 5.04
CA PHE A 525 62.76 3.41 6.12
C PHE A 525 61.43 2.65 6.04
N ALA A 526 60.29 3.37 5.88
CA ALA A 526 58.99 2.73 5.80
C ALA A 526 58.88 1.78 4.58
N ALA A 527 59.47 2.14 3.45
CA ALA A 527 59.49 1.31 2.24
C ALA A 527 60.30 0.01 2.47
N VAL A 528 61.53 0.12 2.97
CA VAL A 528 62.39 -1.02 3.23
C VAL A 528 61.81 -1.92 4.34
N PHE A 529 61.29 -1.32 5.39
CA PHE A 529 60.64 -2.05 6.48
C PHE A 529 59.44 -2.86 5.99
N LYS A 530 58.53 -2.21 5.16
CA LYS A 530 57.36 -2.89 4.58
C LYS A 530 57.77 -3.97 3.57
N GLN A 531 58.81 -3.75 2.79
CA GLN A 531 59.31 -4.74 1.83
C GLN A 531 59.79 -6.02 2.55
N ILE A 532 60.45 -5.88 3.70
CA ILE A 532 61.03 -7.01 4.45
C ILE A 532 59.96 -7.68 5.35
N THR A 533 59.13 -6.91 6.05
CA THR A 533 58.19 -7.42 7.04
C THR A 533 56.78 -7.61 6.52
N GLY A 534 56.41 -7.02 5.37
CA GLY A 534 55.04 -6.96 4.84
C GLY A 534 54.13 -6.00 5.59
N LEU A 535 54.61 -5.33 6.65
CA LEU A 535 53.90 -4.36 7.47
C LEU A 535 54.61 -3.01 7.46
N THR A 536 53.83 -1.95 7.61
CA THR A 536 54.44 -0.63 7.89
C THR A 536 54.98 -0.59 9.31
N PRO A 537 55.95 0.27 9.63
CA PRO A 537 56.49 0.39 11.01
C PRO A 537 55.39 0.69 12.05
N THR A 538 54.36 1.46 11.66
CA THR A 538 53.23 1.81 12.52
C THR A 538 52.31 0.59 12.76
N GLU A 539 51.98 -0.17 11.70
CA GLU A 539 51.20 -1.41 11.82
C GLU A 539 51.92 -2.43 12.69
N PHE A 540 53.23 -2.60 12.48
CA PHE A 540 54.05 -3.52 13.27
C PHE A 540 54.04 -3.13 14.77
N ARG A 541 54.28 -1.87 15.10
CA ARG A 541 54.24 -1.35 16.47
C ARG A 541 52.88 -1.55 17.15
N ASN A 542 51.80 -1.25 16.41
CA ASN A 542 50.43 -1.42 16.92
C ASN A 542 50.11 -2.91 17.18
N ALA A 543 50.57 -3.79 16.31
CA ALA A 543 50.42 -5.23 16.50
C ALA A 543 51.25 -5.74 17.68
N ALA A 544 52.47 -5.22 17.86
CA ALA A 544 53.33 -5.54 19.01
C ALA A 544 52.67 -5.13 20.35
N ARG A 545 52.14 -3.90 20.42
CA ARG A 545 51.41 -3.41 21.62
C ARG A 545 50.18 -4.28 21.92
N LYS A 546 49.44 -4.65 20.90
CA LYS A 546 48.26 -5.50 21.07
C LYS A 546 48.63 -6.92 21.53
N ALA A 547 49.68 -7.49 21.00
CA ALA A 547 50.18 -8.79 21.43
C ALA A 547 50.69 -8.78 22.88
N GLY A 548 51.33 -7.68 23.33
CA GLY A 548 51.73 -7.48 24.73
C GLY A 548 50.53 -7.42 25.67
N GLN A 549 49.50 -6.70 25.31
CA GLN A 549 48.26 -6.61 26.11
C GLN A 549 47.49 -7.95 26.19
N GLU A 550 47.57 -8.79 25.16
CA GLU A 550 46.98 -10.14 25.17
C GLU A 550 47.76 -11.13 26.05
N SER A 551 49.06 -10.91 26.28
CA SER A 551 49.87 -11.72 27.20
C SER A 551 49.65 -11.33 28.66
N ASP A 552 49.61 -10.04 28.96
CA ASP A 552 49.37 -9.54 30.34
C ASP A 552 47.94 -9.83 30.84
N GLY A 553 46.95 -9.95 29.93
CA GLY A 553 45.57 -10.30 30.30
C GLY A 553 45.29 -11.80 30.47
N ARG A 554 46.26 -12.68 30.27
CA ARG A 554 46.12 -14.13 30.52
C ARG A 554 46.68 -14.58 31.87
N ASP A 555 47.35 -13.71 32.55
CA ASP A 555 47.92 -13.96 33.88
C ASP A 555 47.09 -13.33 35.02
N LEU A 556 45.88 -12.84 34.71
CA LEU A 556 44.83 -12.40 35.64
C LEU A 556 43.58 -13.25 35.48
#